data_b60d63dd184ab59d2442682ca8f9db4a
#
_entry.id   b60d63dd184ab59d2442682ca8f9db4a
#
_cell.length_a   1.000
_cell.length_b   1.000
_cell.length_c   1.000
_cell.angle_alpha   90.00
_cell.angle_beta   90.00
_cell.angle_gamma   90.00
#
_symmetry.space_group_name_H-M   'P 1'
#
loop_
_entity.id
_entity.type
_entity.pdbx_description
1 polymer ?
#
loop_
_entity_poly.entity_id
_entity_poly.type
_entity_poly.pdbx_seq_one_letter_code
_entity_poly.pdbx_strand_id
1 'polypeptide(L)'
;MKNFLFGGLLAVGFAAGNLSADTPETPVGIVLSASDAKLMRANTATAADAKTTDLLFAGDSIRTGTAAATYLFCAGKTRQTLGPKGEARFESAQVRIKTGKITAQQPAGSCLLPPVLRVSVASQQSFGSLRTRGDLDQDTPPVPHDKLPAAVLAELAPFEKALAASGNDPSPLVGMAAVYEKANLPANAYEVYSKIQTKWPDVVWVKAKMSELDQTLTAKAKAAKTQK
;
A
#
# COMPACT_ATOMS: atom_id res chain seq x y z
N MET A 1 -33.29 -9.31 -67.54
CA MET A 1 -32.65 -8.21 -66.80
C MET A 1 -33.11 -8.26 -65.33
N LYS A 2 -32.28 -8.79 -64.48
CA LYS A 2 -32.56 -8.95 -63.02
C LYS A 2 -31.52 -8.15 -62.23
N ASN A 3 -31.93 -7.04 -61.63
CA ASN A 3 -31.08 -6.25 -60.76
C ASN A 3 -31.07 -6.85 -59.37
N PHE A 4 -29.88 -7.25 -58.89
CA PHE A 4 -29.62 -7.64 -57.50
C PHE A 4 -29.03 -6.43 -56.78
N LEU A 5 -29.82 -5.89 -55.84
CA LEU A 5 -29.37 -4.90 -54.84
C LEU A 5 -28.74 -5.65 -53.67
N PHE A 6 -27.41 -5.47 -53.48
CA PHE A 6 -26.70 -5.93 -52.31
C PHE A 6 -26.75 -4.82 -51.25
N GLY A 7 -27.55 -5.07 -50.21
CA GLY A 7 -27.58 -4.27 -49.00
C GLY A 7 -26.45 -4.68 -48.07
N GLY A 8 -25.41 -3.84 -47.94
CA GLY A 8 -24.33 -4.06 -46.97
C GLY A 8 -24.77 -3.68 -45.56
N LEU A 9 -24.84 -4.65 -44.66
CA LEU A 9 -25.04 -4.44 -43.22
C LEU A 9 -23.71 -4.11 -42.57
N LEU A 10 -23.52 -2.83 -42.18
CA LEU A 10 -22.37 -2.39 -41.38
C LEU A 10 -22.64 -2.79 -39.91
N ALA A 11 -21.99 -3.86 -39.46
CA ALA A 11 -21.94 -4.23 -38.06
C ALA A 11 -20.95 -3.33 -37.33
N VAL A 12 -21.44 -2.34 -36.60
CA VAL A 12 -20.63 -1.56 -35.66
C VAL A 12 -20.37 -2.40 -34.43
N GLY A 13 -19.19 -3.01 -34.37
CA GLY A 13 -18.69 -3.74 -33.19
C GLY A 13 -18.40 -2.74 -32.07
N PHE A 14 -19.24 -2.65 -31.07
CA PHE A 14 -18.92 -2.03 -29.78
C PHE A 14 -17.86 -2.89 -29.09
N ALA A 15 -16.60 -2.48 -29.14
CA ALA A 15 -15.58 -3.01 -28.25
C ALA A 15 -15.93 -2.55 -26.83
N ALA A 16 -16.57 -3.41 -26.05
CA ALA A 16 -16.74 -3.23 -24.62
C ALA A 16 -15.34 -3.27 -24.00
N GLY A 17 -14.73 -2.10 -23.81
CA GLY A 17 -13.53 -1.97 -23.01
C GLY A 17 -13.85 -2.44 -21.60
N ASN A 18 -13.26 -3.56 -21.18
CA ASN A 18 -13.30 -4.01 -19.80
C ASN A 18 -12.62 -2.95 -18.95
N LEU A 19 -13.40 -2.04 -18.36
CA LEU A 19 -12.98 -1.24 -17.22
C LEU A 19 -12.84 -2.22 -16.06
N SER A 20 -11.65 -2.82 -15.93
CA SER A 20 -11.28 -3.53 -14.70
C SER A 20 -11.31 -2.50 -13.59
N ALA A 21 -12.37 -2.53 -12.79
CA ALA A 21 -12.40 -1.77 -11.55
C ALA A 21 -11.18 -2.24 -10.73
N ASP A 22 -10.29 -1.29 -10.39
CA ASP A 22 -9.14 -1.56 -9.54
C ASP A 22 -9.64 -2.06 -8.19
N THR A 23 -9.61 -3.37 -7.98
CA THR A 23 -9.94 -3.97 -6.69
C THR A 23 -8.77 -3.80 -5.74
N PRO A 24 -9.01 -3.41 -4.46
CA PRO A 24 -7.96 -3.36 -3.47
C PRO A 24 -7.27 -4.72 -3.33
N GLU A 25 -5.95 -4.75 -3.43
CA GLU A 25 -5.14 -5.94 -3.23
C GLU A 25 -4.43 -5.89 -1.87
N THR A 26 -4.33 -7.04 -1.21
CA THR A 26 -3.54 -7.13 0.03
C THR A 26 -2.08 -7.33 -0.32
N PRO A 27 -1.18 -6.41 0.11
CA PRO A 27 0.25 -6.59 -0.09
C PRO A 27 0.77 -7.83 0.64
N VAL A 28 1.73 -8.51 0.02
CA VAL A 28 2.42 -9.67 0.63
C VAL A 28 3.68 -9.26 1.40
N GLY A 29 4.11 -8.00 1.28
CA GLY A 29 5.29 -7.48 1.97
C GLY A 29 5.49 -5.99 1.74
N ILE A 30 6.59 -5.48 2.31
CA ILE A 30 7.00 -4.08 2.21
C ILE A 30 8.53 -3.99 2.14
N VAL A 31 9.05 -3.08 1.31
CA VAL A 31 10.48 -2.78 1.25
C VAL A 31 10.89 -1.94 2.46
N LEU A 32 11.87 -2.40 3.21
CA LEU A 32 12.41 -1.71 4.39
C LEU A 32 13.64 -0.86 4.06
N SER A 33 14.47 -1.34 3.13
CA SER A 33 15.60 -0.56 2.59
C SER A 33 15.99 -1.06 1.21
N ALA A 34 16.28 -0.12 0.31
CA ALA A 34 16.79 -0.40 -1.02
C ALA A 34 17.55 0.83 -1.52
N SER A 35 18.86 0.70 -1.76
CA SER A 35 19.70 1.80 -2.28
C SER A 35 20.08 1.61 -3.74
N ASP A 36 20.11 0.37 -4.22
CA ASP A 36 20.42 0.01 -5.60
C ASP A 36 19.62 -1.25 -5.95
N ALA A 37 18.31 -1.10 -6.03
CA ALA A 37 17.41 -2.18 -6.39
C ALA A 37 16.30 -1.68 -7.31
N LYS A 38 15.82 -2.56 -8.17
CA LYS A 38 14.70 -2.32 -9.07
C LYS A 38 13.52 -3.18 -8.64
N LEU A 39 12.34 -2.58 -8.63
CA LEU A 39 11.07 -3.25 -8.41
C LEU A 39 10.37 -3.42 -9.76
N MET A 40 10.03 -4.65 -10.10
CA MET A 40 9.24 -5.00 -11.27
C MET A 40 7.87 -5.47 -10.81
N ARG A 41 6.84 -4.80 -11.26
CA ARG A 41 5.45 -5.17 -10.99
C ARG A 41 5.01 -6.34 -11.87
N ALA A 42 4.13 -7.20 -11.35
CA ALA A 42 3.69 -8.42 -12.03
C ALA A 42 3.22 -8.21 -13.49
N ASN A 43 2.56 -7.08 -13.74
CA ASN A 43 1.90 -6.80 -15.02
C ASN A 43 2.58 -5.68 -15.81
N THR A 44 3.82 -5.33 -15.48
CA THR A 44 4.57 -4.30 -16.20
C THR A 44 5.92 -4.82 -16.69
N ALA A 45 6.31 -4.41 -17.91
CA ALA A 45 7.66 -4.70 -18.42
C ALA A 45 8.70 -3.70 -17.88
N THR A 46 8.28 -2.62 -17.24
CA THR A 46 9.17 -1.54 -16.81
C THR A 46 9.55 -1.73 -15.35
N ALA A 47 10.85 -1.75 -15.09
CA ALA A 47 11.40 -1.74 -13.74
C ALA A 47 11.52 -0.30 -13.22
N ALA A 48 11.08 -0.04 -12.00
CA ALA A 48 11.28 1.22 -11.30
C ALA A 48 12.30 1.06 -10.18
N ASP A 49 12.88 2.16 -9.71
CA ASP A 49 13.72 2.12 -8.51
C ASP A 49 12.89 1.70 -7.30
N ALA A 50 13.34 0.66 -6.59
CA ALA A 50 12.72 0.24 -5.35
C ALA A 50 13.02 1.24 -4.25
N LYS A 51 11.97 1.67 -3.53
CA LYS A 51 12.08 2.66 -2.44
C LYS A 51 11.65 2.02 -1.12
N THR A 52 12.20 2.54 -0.03
CA THR A 52 11.68 2.22 1.31
C THR A 52 10.19 2.54 1.36
N THR A 53 9.39 1.65 1.94
CA THR A 53 7.92 1.67 2.01
C THR A 53 7.18 1.22 0.74
N ASP A 54 7.88 0.84 -0.32
CA ASP A 54 7.20 0.20 -1.46
C ASP A 54 6.49 -1.08 -1.01
N LEU A 55 5.20 -1.15 -1.27
CA LEU A 55 4.42 -2.36 -1.02
C LEU A 55 4.73 -3.40 -2.10
N LEU A 56 4.83 -4.66 -1.67
CA LEU A 56 5.10 -5.81 -2.52
C LEU A 56 3.82 -6.63 -2.65
N PHE A 57 3.45 -6.96 -3.87
CA PHE A 57 2.27 -7.76 -4.18
C PHE A 57 2.68 -9.11 -4.78
N ALA A 58 1.74 -10.05 -4.79
CA ALA A 58 1.98 -11.33 -5.44
C ALA A 58 2.30 -11.13 -6.94
N GLY A 59 3.37 -11.77 -7.40
CA GLY A 59 3.89 -11.65 -8.76
C GLY A 59 4.94 -10.56 -8.96
N ASP A 60 5.12 -9.63 -8.03
CA ASP A 60 6.19 -8.64 -8.10
C ASP A 60 7.57 -9.29 -7.94
N SER A 61 8.61 -8.61 -8.42
CA SER A 61 10.00 -9.05 -8.24
C SER A 61 10.89 -7.88 -7.85
N ILE A 62 11.86 -8.12 -6.96
CA ILE A 62 12.94 -7.19 -6.65
C ILE A 62 14.23 -7.75 -7.25
N ARG A 63 14.97 -6.88 -7.96
CA ARG A 63 16.32 -7.18 -8.43
C ARG A 63 17.29 -6.19 -7.83
N THR A 64 18.31 -6.70 -7.12
CA THR A 64 19.38 -5.90 -6.51
C THR A 64 20.53 -5.71 -7.50
N GLY A 65 21.16 -4.53 -7.48
CA GLY A 65 22.40 -4.24 -8.18
C GLY A 65 23.62 -4.59 -7.32
N THR A 66 24.42 -3.60 -6.99
CA THR A 66 25.65 -3.75 -6.18
C THR A 66 25.37 -3.76 -4.67
N ALA A 67 24.25 -3.21 -4.24
CA ALA A 67 23.81 -3.19 -2.85
C ALA A 67 22.73 -4.22 -2.56
N ALA A 68 22.61 -4.63 -1.30
CA ALA A 68 21.54 -5.49 -0.83
C ALA A 68 20.23 -4.72 -0.65
N ALA A 69 19.09 -5.42 -0.70
CA ALA A 69 17.79 -4.88 -0.34
C ALA A 69 17.16 -5.69 0.78
N THR A 70 16.52 -5.00 1.72
CA THR A 70 15.82 -5.63 2.85
C THR A 70 14.32 -5.40 2.71
N TYR A 71 13.54 -6.45 2.93
CA TYR A 71 12.08 -6.42 2.89
C TYR A 71 11.48 -7.27 4.00
N LEU A 72 10.27 -6.93 4.37
CA LEU A 72 9.40 -7.72 5.22
C LEU A 72 8.49 -8.57 4.34
N PHE A 73 8.44 -9.88 4.59
CA PHE A 73 7.51 -10.80 3.94
C PHE A 73 6.47 -11.30 4.95
N CYS A 74 5.21 -10.94 4.70
CA CYS A 74 4.15 -11.09 5.70
C CYS A 74 3.72 -12.54 5.91
N ALA A 75 3.54 -13.33 4.85
CA ALA A 75 3.11 -14.71 4.99
C ALA A 75 4.13 -15.56 5.79
N GLY A 76 5.41 -15.33 5.57
CA GLY A 76 6.49 -15.98 6.31
C GLY A 76 6.81 -15.32 7.64
N LYS A 77 6.23 -14.17 7.96
CA LYS A 77 6.56 -13.35 9.14
C LYS A 77 8.07 -13.17 9.29
N THR A 78 8.76 -12.87 8.19
CA THR A 78 10.20 -12.75 8.15
C THR A 78 10.65 -11.44 7.54
N ARG A 79 11.69 -10.85 8.14
CA ARG A 79 12.52 -9.83 7.53
C ARG A 79 13.66 -10.53 6.81
N GLN A 80 13.80 -10.28 5.52
CA GLN A 80 14.82 -10.92 4.68
C GLN A 80 15.66 -9.87 3.98
N THR A 81 16.96 -10.16 3.84
CA THR A 81 17.89 -9.33 3.08
C THR A 81 18.36 -10.13 1.86
N LEU A 82 17.98 -9.67 0.68
CA LEU A 82 18.48 -10.18 -0.59
C LEU A 82 19.86 -9.57 -0.85
N GLY A 83 20.85 -10.42 -1.04
CA GLY A 83 22.22 -9.99 -1.33
C GLY A 83 22.36 -9.27 -2.68
N PRO A 84 23.56 -8.70 -2.95
CA PRO A 84 23.86 -8.04 -4.23
C PRO A 84 23.67 -8.99 -5.42
N LYS A 85 23.30 -8.43 -6.59
CA LYS A 85 23.06 -9.16 -7.84
C LYS A 85 22.02 -10.28 -7.70
N GLY A 86 21.10 -10.14 -6.74
CA GLY A 86 20.03 -11.08 -6.48
C GLY A 86 18.72 -10.68 -7.18
N GLU A 87 17.87 -11.69 -7.42
CA GLU A 87 16.49 -11.50 -7.85
C GLU A 87 15.56 -12.38 -7.03
N ALA A 88 14.55 -11.77 -6.44
CA ALA A 88 13.51 -12.45 -5.68
C ALA A 88 12.14 -12.12 -6.26
N ARG A 89 11.29 -13.14 -6.46
CA ARG A 89 9.89 -13.01 -6.84
C ARG A 89 9.01 -13.30 -5.64
N PHE A 90 8.04 -12.43 -5.42
CA PHE A 90 7.07 -12.56 -4.33
C PHE A 90 5.84 -13.34 -4.81
N GLU A 91 5.49 -14.35 -4.07
CA GLU A 91 4.25 -15.12 -4.25
C GLU A 91 3.41 -14.95 -2.98
N SER A 92 2.14 -15.31 -3.01
CA SER A 92 1.24 -15.12 -1.86
C SER A 92 1.74 -15.82 -0.59
N ALA A 93 2.35 -17.00 -0.71
CA ALA A 93 2.77 -17.83 0.42
C ALA A 93 4.28 -17.91 0.62
N GLN A 94 5.09 -17.53 -0.37
CA GLN A 94 6.55 -17.67 -0.32
C GLN A 94 7.28 -16.63 -1.16
N VAL A 95 8.57 -16.45 -0.87
CA VAL A 95 9.48 -15.70 -1.73
C VAL A 95 10.34 -16.70 -2.50
N ARG A 96 10.31 -16.62 -3.82
CA ARG A 96 11.13 -17.47 -4.70
C ARG A 96 12.38 -16.72 -5.13
N ILE A 97 13.53 -17.17 -4.71
CA ILE A 97 14.83 -16.64 -5.14
C ILE A 97 15.14 -17.18 -6.53
N LYS A 98 15.26 -16.29 -7.52
CA LYS A 98 15.66 -16.65 -8.90
C LYS A 98 17.17 -16.62 -9.09
N THR A 99 17.82 -15.60 -8.54
CA THR A 99 19.28 -15.45 -8.55
C THR A 99 19.76 -14.89 -7.23
N GLY A 100 21.04 -15.08 -6.92
CA GLY A 100 21.62 -14.61 -5.65
C GLY A 100 21.22 -15.49 -4.46
N LYS A 101 21.24 -14.88 -3.28
CA LYS A 101 20.92 -15.56 -2.00
C LYS A 101 20.35 -14.58 -0.98
N ILE A 102 19.59 -15.10 -0.03
CA ILE A 102 19.24 -14.38 1.19
C ILE A 102 20.47 -14.37 2.09
N THR A 103 20.95 -13.17 2.42
CA THR A 103 22.15 -12.98 3.25
C THR A 103 21.82 -12.83 4.72
N ALA A 104 20.60 -12.42 5.05
CA ALA A 104 20.10 -12.39 6.42
C ALA A 104 18.60 -12.68 6.43
N GLN A 105 18.15 -13.43 7.42
CA GLN A 105 16.75 -13.68 7.69
C GLN A 105 16.50 -13.62 9.19
N GLN A 106 15.51 -12.85 9.59
CA GLN A 106 15.12 -12.67 10.98
C GLN A 106 13.60 -12.84 11.11
N PRO A 107 13.12 -13.41 12.21
CA PRO A 107 11.69 -13.36 12.52
C PRO A 107 11.22 -11.90 12.57
N ALA A 108 10.11 -11.62 11.96
CA ALA A 108 9.39 -10.39 12.13
C ALA A 108 8.18 -10.68 13.03
N GLY A 109 7.77 -9.69 13.81
CA GLY A 109 6.53 -9.77 14.57
C GLY A 109 5.29 -9.94 13.68
N SER A 110 4.16 -9.44 14.11
CA SER A 110 2.98 -9.41 13.26
C SER A 110 3.23 -8.52 12.04
N CYS A 111 2.87 -9.02 10.85
CA CYS A 111 2.85 -8.24 9.63
C CYS A 111 1.38 -8.00 9.26
N LEU A 112 0.93 -6.77 9.41
CA LEU A 112 -0.40 -6.34 9.06
C LEU A 112 -0.28 -5.20 8.06
N LEU A 113 -0.62 -5.47 6.80
CA LEU A 113 -0.62 -4.47 5.73
C LEU A 113 -2.06 -4.26 5.27
N PRO A 114 -2.52 -3.01 5.14
CA PRO A 114 -3.88 -2.73 4.67
C PRO A 114 -4.03 -3.11 3.20
N PRO A 115 -5.24 -3.53 2.77
CA PRO A 115 -5.57 -3.60 1.36
C PRO A 115 -5.43 -2.21 0.73
N VAL A 116 -4.80 -2.12 -0.42
CA VAL A 116 -4.63 -0.86 -1.14
C VAL A 116 -4.89 -1.05 -2.62
N LEU A 117 -5.35 0.02 -3.28
CA LEU A 117 -5.42 0.05 -4.72
C LEU A 117 -3.99 0.03 -5.29
N ARG A 118 -3.73 -0.85 -6.25
CA ARG A 118 -2.50 -0.76 -7.04
C ARG A 118 -2.55 0.51 -7.88
N VAL A 119 -1.88 1.53 -7.40
CA VAL A 119 -1.76 2.78 -8.16
C VAL A 119 -0.75 2.55 -9.27
N SER A 120 -1.20 2.59 -10.53
CA SER A 120 -0.29 2.54 -11.67
C SER A 120 0.57 3.80 -11.70
N VAL A 121 1.81 3.69 -12.21
CA VAL A 121 2.72 4.85 -12.35
C VAL A 121 2.07 6.00 -13.14
N ALA A 122 1.16 5.69 -14.05
CA ALA A 122 0.42 6.68 -14.84
C ALA A 122 -0.59 7.50 -14.02
N SER A 123 -1.16 6.93 -12.94
CA SER A 123 -2.12 7.63 -12.09
C SER A 123 -1.46 8.49 -11.01
N GLN A 124 -0.13 8.42 -10.84
CA GLN A 124 0.60 9.22 -9.85
C GLN A 124 0.53 10.73 -10.09
N GLN A 125 0.24 11.16 -11.32
CA GLN A 125 0.13 12.58 -11.68
C GLN A 125 -1.23 13.23 -11.33
N SER A 126 -2.21 12.43 -10.94
CA SER A 126 -3.61 12.89 -10.74
C SER A 126 -4.02 13.10 -9.28
N PHE A 127 -3.16 12.76 -8.32
CA PHE A 127 -3.45 13.11 -6.93
C PHE A 127 -3.29 14.62 -6.75
N GLY A 128 -4.42 15.32 -6.83
CA GLY A 128 -4.50 16.74 -6.52
C GLY A 128 -3.86 17.04 -5.15
N SER A 129 -3.59 18.30 -4.89
CA SER A 129 -3.01 18.74 -3.63
C SER A 129 -3.75 18.11 -2.46
N LEU A 130 -3.05 17.30 -1.66
CA LEU A 130 -3.57 16.82 -0.38
C LEU A 130 -3.95 18.05 0.44
N ARG A 131 -5.22 18.15 0.80
CA ARG A 131 -5.63 19.12 1.79
C ARG A 131 -4.94 18.78 3.11
N THR A 132 -4.30 19.75 3.71
CA THR A 132 -3.81 19.58 5.07
C THR A 132 -5.01 19.49 6.01
N ARG A 133 -4.90 18.69 7.06
CA ARG A 133 -5.99 18.49 8.05
C ARG A 133 -6.51 19.80 8.67
N GLY A 134 -5.76 20.91 8.55
CA GLY A 134 -6.21 22.24 8.97
C GLY A 134 -7.39 22.79 8.14
N ASP A 135 -7.59 22.24 6.92
CA ASP A 135 -8.72 22.62 6.04
C ASP A 135 -9.93 21.69 6.18
N LEU A 136 -9.79 20.59 6.94
CA LEU A 136 -10.87 19.68 7.26
C LEU A 136 -11.63 20.21 8.46
N ASP A 137 -12.95 20.31 8.35
CA ASP A 137 -13.81 20.52 9.51
C ASP A 137 -13.42 19.54 10.62
N GLN A 138 -12.93 20.05 11.75
CA GLN A 138 -12.34 19.28 12.87
C GLN A 138 -13.38 18.42 13.61
N ASP A 139 -14.48 18.04 12.96
CA ASP A 139 -15.64 17.41 13.60
C ASP A 139 -15.42 15.98 14.08
N THR A 140 -14.28 15.35 13.72
CA THR A 140 -13.96 14.00 14.21
C THR A 140 -12.50 13.92 14.64
N PRO A 141 -12.17 14.35 15.87
CA PRO A 141 -10.81 14.22 16.39
C PRO A 141 -10.43 12.75 16.55
N PRO A 142 -9.13 12.40 16.50
CA PRO A 142 -8.66 11.06 16.82
C PRO A 142 -9.02 10.72 18.26
N VAL A 143 -9.36 9.46 18.48
CA VAL A 143 -9.63 8.94 19.82
C VAL A 143 -8.32 8.91 20.61
N PRO A 144 -8.22 9.55 21.79
CA PRO A 144 -7.05 9.49 22.64
C PRO A 144 -6.68 8.04 22.98
N HIS A 145 -5.37 7.76 23.11
CA HIS A 145 -4.86 6.41 23.33
C HIS A 145 -5.46 5.76 24.60
N ASP A 146 -5.60 6.51 25.69
CA ASP A 146 -6.18 6.07 26.97
C ASP A 146 -7.68 5.76 26.89
N LYS A 147 -8.36 6.19 25.82
CA LYS A 147 -9.78 5.94 25.57
C LYS A 147 -10.04 4.87 24.51
N LEU A 148 -8.99 4.25 24.00
CA LEU A 148 -9.13 3.16 23.03
C LEU A 148 -9.69 1.89 23.72
N PRO A 149 -10.50 1.08 22.99
CA PRO A 149 -10.92 -0.22 23.50
C PRO A 149 -9.72 -1.12 23.82
N ALA A 150 -9.82 -1.91 24.89
CA ALA A 150 -8.74 -2.82 25.31
C ALA A 150 -8.27 -3.77 24.19
N ALA A 151 -9.19 -4.25 23.35
CA ALA A 151 -8.88 -5.09 22.21
C ALA A 151 -7.97 -4.36 21.18
N VAL A 152 -8.22 -3.07 20.93
CA VAL A 152 -7.40 -2.25 20.03
C VAL A 152 -6.02 -2.03 20.63
N LEU A 153 -5.94 -1.71 21.94
CA LEU A 153 -4.66 -1.55 22.65
C LEU A 153 -3.82 -2.83 22.59
N ALA A 154 -4.44 -3.98 22.78
CA ALA A 154 -3.75 -5.26 22.68
C ALA A 154 -3.17 -5.53 21.28
N GLU A 155 -3.89 -5.14 20.22
CA GLU A 155 -3.40 -5.25 18.83
C GLU A 155 -2.30 -4.20 18.51
N LEU A 156 -2.32 -3.03 19.12
CA LEU A 156 -1.31 -1.97 18.92
C LEU A 156 0.01 -2.27 19.64
N ALA A 157 -0.04 -2.88 20.83
CA ALA A 157 1.13 -3.08 21.69
C ALA A 157 2.38 -3.68 21.01
N PRO A 158 2.28 -4.72 20.15
CA PRO A 158 3.46 -5.25 19.45
C PRO A 158 4.08 -4.24 18.48
N PHE A 159 3.28 -3.39 17.85
CA PHE A 159 3.77 -2.36 16.92
C PHE A 159 4.40 -1.19 17.66
N GLU A 160 3.84 -0.76 18.79
CA GLU A 160 4.41 0.28 19.65
C GLU A 160 5.77 -0.15 20.19
N LYS A 161 5.89 -1.39 20.66
CA LYS A 161 7.17 -1.97 21.09
C LYS A 161 8.17 -2.02 19.93
N ALA A 162 7.76 -2.41 18.74
CA ALA A 162 8.60 -2.45 17.57
C ALA A 162 9.04 -1.05 17.14
N LEU A 163 8.15 -0.06 17.19
CA LEU A 163 8.44 1.33 16.86
C LEU A 163 9.49 1.92 17.80
N ALA A 164 9.41 1.63 19.09
CA ALA A 164 10.40 2.04 20.09
C ALA A 164 11.79 1.44 19.83
N ALA A 165 11.85 0.22 19.28
CA ALA A 165 13.11 -0.48 19.00
C ALA A 165 13.72 -0.14 17.64
N SER A 166 12.94 0.36 16.68
CA SER A 166 13.35 0.47 15.28
C SER A 166 13.26 1.91 14.74
N GLY A 167 14.31 2.72 14.96
CA GLY A 167 14.30 4.15 14.63
C GLY A 167 13.91 4.53 13.19
N ASN A 168 14.09 3.67 12.18
CA ASN A 168 13.87 4.02 10.77
C ASN A 168 13.04 3.01 9.97
N ASP A 169 12.34 2.10 10.64
CA ASP A 169 11.49 1.08 10.03
C ASP A 169 10.04 1.61 9.94
N PRO A 170 9.44 1.73 8.75
CA PRO A 170 8.06 2.17 8.60
C PRO A 170 7.02 1.09 8.98
N SER A 171 7.42 -0.18 9.02
CA SER A 171 6.48 -1.29 9.17
C SER A 171 5.63 -1.24 10.45
N PRO A 172 6.15 -0.81 11.63
CA PRO A 172 5.30 -0.66 12.79
C PRO A 172 4.20 0.39 12.62
N LEU A 173 4.52 1.53 11.99
CA LEU A 173 3.51 2.57 11.72
C LEU A 173 2.44 2.07 10.74
N VAL A 174 2.85 1.35 9.69
CA VAL A 174 1.89 0.74 8.75
C VAL A 174 0.98 -0.24 9.48
N GLY A 175 1.53 -1.08 10.36
CA GLY A 175 0.76 -1.99 11.21
C GLY A 175 -0.24 -1.27 12.12
N MET A 176 0.19 -0.20 12.79
CA MET A 176 -0.69 0.61 13.63
C MET A 176 -1.83 1.23 12.84
N ALA A 177 -1.55 1.81 11.66
CA ALA A 177 -2.59 2.36 10.79
C ALA A 177 -3.62 1.30 10.40
N ALA A 178 -3.17 0.09 10.05
CA ALA A 178 -4.06 -1.02 9.70
C ALA A 178 -4.94 -1.48 10.90
N VAL A 179 -4.41 -1.48 12.11
CA VAL A 179 -5.20 -1.74 13.33
C VAL A 179 -6.30 -0.70 13.49
N TYR A 180 -5.98 0.59 13.33
CA TYR A 180 -6.97 1.66 13.41
C TYR A 180 -8.03 1.58 12.30
N GLU A 181 -7.65 1.25 11.07
CA GLU A 181 -8.62 1.03 9.98
C GLU A 181 -9.57 -0.13 10.29
N LYS A 182 -9.03 -1.27 10.74
CA LYS A 182 -9.80 -2.45 11.17
C LYS A 182 -10.77 -2.11 12.30
N ALA A 183 -10.37 -1.25 13.24
CA ALA A 183 -11.19 -0.80 14.35
C ALA A 183 -12.18 0.33 13.97
N ASN A 184 -12.27 0.71 12.70
CA ASN A 184 -13.11 1.81 12.21
C ASN A 184 -12.79 3.17 12.87
N LEU A 185 -11.51 3.42 13.11
CA LEU A 185 -10.96 4.66 13.70
C LEU A 185 -10.18 5.46 12.63
N PRO A 186 -10.86 6.01 11.60
CA PRO A 186 -10.20 6.62 10.45
C PRO A 186 -9.37 7.87 10.80
N ALA A 187 -9.74 8.62 11.84
CA ALA A 187 -8.97 9.78 12.27
C ALA A 187 -7.62 9.39 12.88
N ASN A 188 -7.58 8.30 13.66
CA ASN A 188 -6.33 7.75 14.20
C ASN A 188 -5.45 7.17 13.08
N ALA A 189 -6.05 6.42 12.13
CA ALA A 189 -5.30 5.91 10.97
C ALA A 189 -4.69 7.05 10.15
N TYR A 190 -5.46 8.12 9.90
CA TYR A 190 -4.98 9.30 9.18
C TYR A 190 -3.76 9.95 9.86
N GLU A 191 -3.77 10.09 11.19
CA GLU A 191 -2.62 10.61 11.92
C GLU A 191 -1.36 9.76 11.74
N VAL A 192 -1.51 8.43 11.77
CA VAL A 192 -0.38 7.52 11.59
C VAL A 192 0.15 7.63 10.16
N TYR A 193 -0.72 7.65 9.15
CA TYR A 193 -0.29 7.86 7.76
C TYR A 193 0.36 9.23 7.54
N SER A 194 -0.10 10.28 8.22
CA SER A 194 0.55 11.60 8.19
C SER A 194 1.98 11.55 8.73
N LYS A 195 2.23 10.78 9.80
CA LYS A 195 3.58 10.55 10.32
C LYS A 195 4.47 9.81 9.31
N ILE A 196 3.91 8.79 8.63
CA ILE A 196 4.63 8.09 7.55
C ILE A 196 4.96 9.06 6.41
N GLN A 197 3.97 9.84 5.96
CA GLN A 197 4.13 10.82 4.89
C GLN A 197 5.20 11.88 5.22
N THR A 198 5.25 12.34 6.47
CA THR A 198 6.25 13.33 6.91
C THR A 198 7.65 12.77 6.86
N LYS A 199 7.84 11.52 7.26
CA LYS A 199 9.16 10.88 7.31
C LYS A 199 9.60 10.33 5.95
N TRP A 200 8.64 9.91 5.12
CA TRP A 200 8.85 9.36 3.77
C TRP A 200 7.92 10.05 2.77
N PRO A 201 8.23 11.29 2.34
CA PRO A 201 7.31 12.13 1.55
C PRO A 201 6.95 11.58 0.18
N ASP A 202 7.80 10.69 -0.39
CA ASP A 202 7.60 10.12 -1.73
C ASP A 202 6.73 8.85 -1.75
N VAL A 203 6.08 8.53 -0.64
CA VAL A 203 5.25 7.32 -0.53
C VAL A 203 3.88 7.55 -1.16
N VAL A 204 3.72 7.12 -2.40
CA VAL A 204 2.49 7.38 -3.19
C VAL A 204 1.26 6.69 -2.60
N TRP A 205 1.38 5.43 -2.18
CA TRP A 205 0.26 4.68 -1.64
C TRP A 205 -0.29 5.27 -0.33
N VAL A 206 0.57 5.89 0.49
CA VAL A 206 0.14 6.59 1.72
C VAL A 206 -0.71 7.80 1.36
N LYS A 207 -0.32 8.56 0.33
CA LYS A 207 -1.12 9.69 -0.17
C LYS A 207 -2.51 9.24 -0.62
N ALA A 208 -2.59 8.12 -1.33
CA ALA A 208 -3.86 7.54 -1.76
C ALA A 208 -4.73 7.14 -0.56
N LYS A 209 -4.15 6.46 0.45
CA LYS A 209 -4.85 6.09 1.68
C LYS A 209 -5.33 7.30 2.48
N MET A 210 -4.51 8.33 2.61
CA MET A 210 -4.92 9.57 3.27
C MET A 210 -6.10 10.24 2.56
N SER A 211 -6.11 10.26 1.21
CA SER A 211 -7.23 10.78 0.44
C SER A 211 -8.53 9.98 0.64
N GLU A 212 -8.45 8.64 0.70
CA GLU A 212 -9.57 7.75 0.99
C GLU A 212 -10.15 8.00 2.39
N LEU A 213 -9.28 8.12 3.39
CA LEU A 213 -9.68 8.41 4.77
C LEU A 213 -10.29 9.80 4.93
N ASP A 214 -9.76 10.78 4.20
CA ASP A 214 -10.31 12.13 4.16
C ASP A 214 -11.75 12.16 3.63
N GLN A 215 -12.02 11.45 2.55
CA GLN A 215 -13.36 11.29 2.01
C GLN A 215 -14.30 10.62 3.02
N THR A 216 -13.82 9.60 3.74
CA THR A 216 -14.57 8.90 4.77
C THR A 216 -14.91 9.82 5.95
N LEU A 217 -13.96 10.60 6.42
CA LEU A 217 -14.13 11.56 7.50
C LEU A 217 -15.13 12.67 7.11
N THR A 218 -14.99 13.20 5.89
CA THR A 218 -15.92 14.20 5.36
C THR A 218 -17.35 13.65 5.25
N ALA A 219 -17.52 12.41 4.79
CA ALA A 219 -18.84 11.79 4.71
C ALA A 219 -19.47 11.60 6.09
N LYS A 220 -18.68 11.15 7.10
CA LYS A 220 -19.14 11.01 8.49
C LYS A 220 -19.56 12.35 9.10
N ALA A 221 -18.77 13.41 8.87
CA ALA A 221 -19.08 14.76 9.36
C ALA A 221 -20.39 15.30 8.75
N LYS A 222 -20.62 15.10 7.46
CA LYS A 222 -21.88 15.48 6.81
C LYS A 222 -23.07 14.71 7.38
N ALA A 223 -22.95 13.39 7.58
CA ALA A 223 -24.01 12.58 8.14
C ALA A 223 -24.40 13.03 9.56
N ALA A 224 -23.42 13.36 10.40
CA ALA A 224 -23.66 13.87 11.75
C ALA A 224 -24.39 15.23 11.77
N LYS A 225 -24.11 16.11 10.79
CA LYS A 225 -24.80 17.42 10.69
C LYS A 225 -26.27 17.28 10.22
N THR A 226 -26.60 16.22 9.47
CA THR A 226 -27.97 15.99 8.96
C THR A 226 -28.91 15.38 10.03
N GLN A 227 -28.36 14.83 11.10
CA GLN A 227 -29.14 14.21 12.20
C GLN A 227 -29.43 15.16 13.36
N LYS A 228 -28.99 16.40 13.32
CA LYS A 228 -29.31 17.47 14.26
C LYS A 228 -30.37 18.40 13.68
#